data_7eac171bd2d47c41b23ed6abb851987e
#
_entry.id   7eac171bd2d47c41b23ed6abb851987e
#
_cell.length_a   1.000
_cell.length_b   1.000
_cell.length_c   1.000
_cell.angle_alpha   90.00
_cell.angle_beta   90.00
_cell.angle_gamma   90.00
#
_symmetry.space_group_name_H-M   'P 1'
#
loop_
_entity.id
_entity.type
_entity.pdbx_description
1 polymer ?
#
loop_
_entity_poly.entity_id
_entity_poly.type
_entity_poly.pdbx_seq_one_letter_code
_entity_poly.pdbx_strand_id
1 'polypeptide(L)'
;MVTEYKVDIQVCLTPKYHTTIPQITYGYDDVVINTIDLEIPCILSLNEDFEQGTHSFWIEFLNKNYNDSQLDRGIDMAVIIDSITIHNITVDRFKWAGKFYPKYPYDYPDKKPVLQPHTYLGWNGRWILEFDVPVFTWIHRLENLGWLYTI
;
A
#
# COMPACT_ATOMS: atom_id res chain seq x y z
N MET A 1 -31.51 4.85 5.19
CA MET A 1 -30.59 3.71 5.41
C MET A 1 -29.49 3.74 4.38
N VAL A 2 -28.25 3.65 4.81
CA VAL A 2 -27.09 3.62 3.90
C VAL A 2 -26.74 2.16 3.63
N THR A 3 -26.52 1.83 2.34
CA THR A 3 -26.08 0.49 1.95
C THR A 3 -24.58 0.38 2.16
N GLU A 4 -24.17 -0.65 2.88
CA GLU A 4 -22.76 -0.94 3.11
C GLU A 4 -22.37 -2.22 2.37
N TYR A 5 -21.11 -2.28 1.97
CA TYR A 5 -20.52 -3.40 1.23
C TYR A 5 -19.29 -3.89 1.97
N LYS A 6 -19.21 -5.20 2.15
CA LYS A 6 -18.01 -5.83 2.73
C LYS A 6 -16.83 -5.68 1.75
N VAL A 7 -15.71 -5.23 2.27
CA VAL A 7 -14.47 -5.15 1.51
C VAL A 7 -13.40 -5.98 2.21
N ASP A 8 -12.82 -6.92 1.47
CA ASP A 8 -11.77 -7.82 1.97
C ASP A 8 -10.50 -7.59 1.16
N ILE A 9 -9.51 -6.97 1.79
CA ILE A 9 -8.20 -6.69 1.18
C ILE A 9 -7.12 -7.33 2.03
N GLN A 10 -6.21 -8.05 1.37
CA GLN A 10 -5.00 -8.60 2.01
C GLN A 10 -3.78 -8.09 1.26
N VAL A 11 -2.80 -7.62 2.00
CA VAL A 11 -1.55 -7.09 1.44
C VAL A 11 -0.39 -7.87 2.01
N CYS A 12 0.39 -8.51 1.13
CA CYS A 12 1.60 -9.23 1.51
C CYS A 12 2.78 -8.28 1.48
N LEU A 13 3.49 -8.19 2.59
CA LEU A 13 4.65 -7.31 2.76
C LEU A 13 5.90 -8.12 3.06
N THR A 14 7.03 -7.66 2.52
CA THR A 14 8.37 -8.18 2.85
C THR A 14 9.22 -7.04 3.36
N PRO A 15 9.83 -7.18 4.56
CA PRO A 15 10.79 -6.19 5.05
C PRO A 15 12.16 -6.42 4.43
N LYS A 16 12.91 -5.33 4.26
CA LYS A 16 14.33 -5.36 3.94
C LYS A 16 15.03 -4.49 4.96
N TYR A 17 16.01 -5.05 5.69
CA TYR A 17 16.74 -4.30 6.69
C TYR A 17 18.05 -5.01 7.04
N HIS A 18 18.94 -4.26 7.69
CA HIS A 18 20.21 -4.80 8.19
C HIS A 18 20.22 -4.84 9.72
N THR A 19 20.03 -3.70 10.37
CA THR A 19 20.06 -3.60 11.84
C THR A 19 18.75 -3.11 12.45
N THR A 20 18.02 -2.26 11.72
CA THR A 20 16.81 -1.63 12.24
C THR A 20 15.58 -2.25 11.58
N ILE A 21 14.71 -2.83 12.39
CA ILE A 21 13.47 -3.45 11.92
C ILE A 21 12.50 -2.36 11.46
N PRO A 22 11.98 -2.43 10.23
CA PRO A 22 11.00 -1.45 9.77
C PRO A 22 9.73 -1.47 10.62
N GLN A 23 9.25 -0.28 10.96
CA GLN A 23 7.97 -0.11 11.64
C GLN A 23 6.99 0.55 10.67
N ILE A 24 5.79 -0.01 10.60
CA ILE A 24 4.71 0.55 9.78
C ILE A 24 3.46 0.74 10.62
N THR A 25 2.63 1.69 10.19
CA THR A 25 1.25 1.79 10.61
C THR A 25 0.38 1.62 9.36
N TYR A 26 -0.82 1.08 9.51
CA TYR A 26 -1.72 0.90 8.39
C TYR A 26 -3.16 1.09 8.82
N GLY A 27 -4.00 1.40 7.85
CA GLY A 27 -5.40 1.65 8.11
C GLY A 27 -6.18 1.91 6.83
N TYR A 28 -7.37 2.43 7.00
CA TYR A 28 -8.25 2.81 5.90
C TYR A 28 -8.93 4.13 6.23
N ASP A 29 -9.11 4.98 5.23
CA ASP A 29 -9.68 6.32 5.40
C ASP A 29 -9.02 7.03 6.60
N ASP A 30 -9.78 7.47 7.59
CA ASP A 30 -9.25 8.11 8.79
C ASP A 30 -8.98 7.15 9.95
N VAL A 31 -9.13 5.84 9.72
CA VAL A 31 -9.04 4.83 10.77
C VAL A 31 -7.67 4.16 10.75
N VAL A 32 -6.96 4.20 11.87
CA VAL A 32 -5.72 3.44 12.07
C VAL A 32 -6.09 2.06 12.59
N ILE A 33 -5.64 1.01 11.87
CA ILE A 33 -5.88 -0.37 12.32
C ILE A 33 -4.83 -0.78 13.34
N ASN A 34 -3.53 -0.63 13.01
CA ASN A 34 -2.47 -1.07 13.89
C ASN A 34 -1.12 -0.47 13.46
N THR A 35 -0.17 -0.50 14.40
CA THR A 35 1.24 -0.20 14.17
C THR A 35 2.03 -1.45 14.53
N ILE A 36 2.87 -1.92 13.61
CA ILE A 36 3.60 -3.17 13.79
C ILE A 36 5.08 -3.01 13.43
N ASP A 37 5.91 -3.85 14.07
CA ASP A 37 7.30 -4.03 13.67
C ASP A 37 7.35 -5.15 12.64
N LEU A 38 7.83 -4.83 11.45
CA LEU A 38 7.85 -5.77 10.33
C LEU A 38 9.18 -6.54 10.33
N GLU A 39 9.29 -7.53 11.21
CA GLU A 39 10.51 -8.32 11.36
C GLU A 39 10.65 -9.37 10.27
N ILE A 40 9.54 -9.98 9.87
CA ILE A 40 9.46 -11.01 8.84
C ILE A 40 8.33 -10.68 7.88
N PRO A 41 8.27 -11.33 6.70
CA PRO A 41 7.12 -11.14 5.80
C PRO A 41 5.80 -11.39 6.52
N CYS A 42 4.82 -10.55 6.23
CA CYS A 42 3.50 -10.66 6.86
C CYS A 42 2.39 -10.29 5.90
N ILE A 43 1.15 -10.60 6.30
CA ILE A 43 -0.05 -10.26 5.56
C ILE A 43 -0.85 -9.27 6.41
N LEU A 44 -1.10 -8.08 5.86
CA LEU A 44 -2.05 -7.14 6.45
C LEU A 44 -3.44 -7.46 5.92
N SER A 45 -4.44 -7.42 6.80
CA SER A 45 -5.83 -7.71 6.43
C SER A 45 -6.73 -6.55 6.75
N LEU A 46 -7.58 -6.19 5.79
CA LEU A 46 -8.70 -5.27 5.96
C LEU A 46 -9.97 -6.04 5.63
N ASN A 47 -10.90 -6.14 6.57
CA ASN A 47 -12.17 -6.81 6.36
C ASN A 47 -13.24 -6.00 7.09
N GLU A 48 -13.81 -5.03 6.39
CA GLU A 48 -14.73 -4.04 6.96
C GLU A 48 -15.86 -3.74 6.00
N ASP A 49 -16.91 -3.15 6.52
CA ASP A 49 -18.05 -2.66 5.74
C ASP A 49 -17.83 -1.20 5.37
N PHE A 50 -18.06 -0.88 4.10
CA PHE A 50 -17.88 0.46 3.55
C PHE A 50 -19.14 0.96 2.86
N GLU A 51 -19.42 2.23 3.01
CA GLU A 51 -20.46 2.90 2.23
C GLU A 51 -20.01 3.05 0.78
N GLN A 52 -20.98 3.17 -0.13
CA GLN A 52 -20.66 3.44 -1.53
C GLN A 52 -19.85 4.73 -1.67
N GLY A 53 -18.84 4.70 -2.51
CA GLY A 53 -17.97 5.85 -2.76
C GLY A 53 -16.50 5.46 -2.83
N THR A 54 -15.64 6.47 -2.84
CA THR A 54 -14.19 6.27 -2.89
C THR A 54 -13.62 6.19 -1.49
N HIS A 55 -12.80 5.18 -1.26
CA HIS A 55 -12.13 4.93 0.00
C HIS A 55 -10.65 4.68 -0.24
N SER A 56 -9.86 4.65 0.83
CA SER A 56 -8.43 4.39 0.73
C SER A 56 -7.99 3.34 1.73
N PHE A 57 -7.09 2.47 1.31
CA PHE A 57 -6.26 1.63 2.20
C PHE A 57 -4.85 2.19 2.13
N TRP A 58 -4.20 2.36 3.29
CA TRP A 58 -2.88 2.98 3.31
C TRP A 58 -1.93 2.27 4.26
N ILE A 59 -0.64 2.39 3.94
CA ILE A 59 0.48 1.87 4.73
C ILE A 59 1.50 3.01 4.85
N GLU A 60 1.94 3.30 6.08
CA GLU A 60 2.93 4.33 6.32
C GLU A 60 4.19 3.73 6.94
N PHE A 61 5.33 3.99 6.31
CA PHE A 61 6.64 3.61 6.82
C PHE A 61 7.12 4.72 7.75
N LEU A 62 7.46 4.37 9.00
CA LEU A 62 7.63 5.34 10.08
C LEU A 62 9.07 5.62 10.47
N ASN A 63 9.96 4.64 10.35
CA ASN A 63 11.24 4.69 11.04
C ASN A 63 12.46 4.41 10.15
N LYS A 64 12.43 4.87 8.90
CA LYS A 64 13.57 4.73 8.00
C LYS A 64 14.83 5.25 8.69
N ASN A 65 15.81 4.37 8.85
CA ASN A 65 17.13 4.72 9.37
C ASN A 65 18.11 4.84 8.21
N TYR A 66 18.50 6.05 7.87
CA TYR A 66 19.38 6.30 6.72
C TYR A 66 20.77 5.70 6.90
N ASN A 67 21.20 5.49 8.15
CA ASN A 67 22.46 4.81 8.45
C ASN A 67 22.40 3.31 8.18
N ASP A 68 21.21 2.74 8.07
CA ASP A 68 21.00 1.31 7.77
C ASP A 68 20.98 1.05 6.26
N SER A 69 21.14 2.09 5.44
CA SER A 69 21.13 1.98 3.98
C SER A 69 22.54 2.26 3.44
N GLN A 70 23.15 1.22 2.87
CA GLN A 70 24.44 1.29 2.19
C GLN A 70 24.26 0.66 0.81
N LEU A 71 23.68 1.44 -0.11
CA LEU A 71 23.23 0.94 -1.41
C LEU A 71 24.38 0.39 -2.26
N ASP A 72 25.57 0.94 -2.12
CA ASP A 72 26.79 0.45 -2.77
C ASP A 72 27.16 -0.98 -2.32
N ARG A 73 26.69 -1.40 -1.16
CA ARG A 73 26.89 -2.76 -0.61
C ARG A 73 25.64 -3.62 -0.71
N GLY A 74 24.59 -3.14 -1.39
CA GLY A 74 23.32 -3.83 -1.45
C GLY A 74 22.53 -3.86 -0.14
N ILE A 75 22.88 -2.97 0.80
CA ILE A 75 22.21 -2.87 2.10
C ILE A 75 21.20 -1.72 2.02
N ASP A 76 19.95 -2.00 2.37
CA ASP A 76 18.90 -1.00 2.43
C ASP A 76 17.91 -1.35 3.54
N MET A 77 17.12 -0.36 3.93
CA MET A 77 15.99 -0.52 4.85
C MET A 77 14.73 -0.08 4.10
N ALA A 78 13.83 -1.02 3.88
CA ALA A 78 12.66 -0.76 3.05
C ALA A 78 11.51 -1.69 3.41
N VAL A 79 10.33 -1.34 2.93
CA VAL A 79 9.13 -2.18 2.98
C VAL A 79 8.69 -2.44 1.54
N ILE A 80 8.54 -3.71 1.19
CA ILE A 80 8.18 -4.11 -0.17
C ILE A 80 6.75 -4.64 -0.16
N ILE A 81 5.92 -4.10 -1.05
CA ILE A 81 4.56 -4.60 -1.29
C ILE A 81 4.65 -5.67 -2.36
N ASP A 82 4.48 -6.94 -1.96
CA ASP A 82 4.64 -8.07 -2.86
C ASP A 82 3.39 -8.33 -3.70
N SER A 83 2.23 -8.33 -3.05
CA SER A 83 0.97 -8.63 -3.72
C SER A 83 -0.20 -8.08 -2.92
N ILE A 84 -1.31 -7.85 -3.61
CA ILE A 84 -2.58 -7.44 -3.01
C ILE A 84 -3.65 -8.39 -3.51
N THR A 85 -4.42 -8.94 -2.56
CA THR A 85 -5.57 -9.80 -2.84
C THR A 85 -6.83 -9.07 -2.39
N ILE A 86 -7.79 -8.95 -3.29
CA ILE A 86 -9.09 -8.33 -3.01
C ILE A 86 -10.17 -9.36 -3.34
N HIS A 87 -10.94 -9.77 -2.33
CA HIS A 87 -11.98 -10.79 -2.47
C HIS A 87 -11.46 -12.05 -3.18
N ASN A 88 -10.32 -12.57 -2.73
CA ASN A 88 -9.64 -13.75 -3.28
C ASN A 88 -9.10 -13.59 -4.71
N ILE A 89 -9.11 -12.39 -5.26
CA ILE A 89 -8.52 -12.08 -6.57
C ILE A 89 -7.16 -11.43 -6.34
N THR A 90 -6.11 -12.04 -6.92
CA THR A 90 -4.75 -11.51 -6.84
C THR A 90 -4.25 -11.21 -8.24
N VAL A 91 -4.08 -9.92 -8.56
CA VAL A 91 -3.53 -9.45 -9.83
C VAL A 91 -2.55 -8.31 -9.57
N ASP A 92 -1.53 -8.19 -10.41
CA ASP A 92 -0.48 -7.20 -10.23
C ASP A 92 -0.98 -5.75 -10.32
N ARG A 93 -2.06 -5.51 -11.06
CA ARG A 93 -2.62 -4.17 -11.21
C ARG A 93 -3.07 -3.56 -9.88
N PHE A 94 -3.41 -4.39 -8.89
CA PHE A 94 -3.80 -3.87 -7.58
C PHE A 94 -2.63 -3.16 -6.90
N LYS A 95 -1.45 -3.78 -6.86
CA LYS A 95 -0.28 -3.14 -6.22
C LYS A 95 0.24 -1.97 -7.04
N TRP A 96 0.08 -2.01 -8.36
CA TRP A 96 0.52 -0.93 -9.23
C TRP A 96 -0.42 0.28 -9.20
N ALA A 97 -1.64 0.11 -8.71
CA ALA A 97 -2.60 1.20 -8.54
C ALA A 97 -2.28 2.09 -7.34
N GLY A 98 -1.49 1.60 -6.40
CA GLY A 98 -1.10 2.38 -5.23
C GLY A 98 -0.12 3.49 -5.56
N LYS A 99 -0.20 4.59 -4.80
CA LYS A 99 0.69 5.74 -4.93
C LYS A 99 1.47 5.91 -3.64
N PHE A 100 2.76 6.15 -3.76
CA PHE A 100 3.62 6.40 -2.61
C PHE A 100 3.94 7.90 -2.51
N TYR A 101 3.73 8.45 -1.31
CA TYR A 101 4.02 9.85 -0.97
C TYR A 101 5.22 9.87 -0.03
N PRO A 102 6.45 9.85 -0.57
CA PRO A 102 7.65 9.74 0.26
C PRO A 102 7.97 11.03 1.00
N LYS A 103 8.58 10.87 2.18
CA LYS A 103 9.18 11.96 2.95
C LYS A 103 10.69 11.86 2.78
N TYR A 104 11.22 12.56 1.78
CA TYR A 104 12.65 12.51 1.47
C TYR A 104 13.49 13.20 2.54
N PRO A 105 14.78 12.80 2.68
CA PRO A 105 15.73 13.59 3.45
C PRO A 105 15.84 15.01 2.91
N TYR A 106 16.22 15.94 3.77
CA TYR A 106 16.34 17.36 3.43
C TYR A 106 17.23 17.62 2.21
N ASP A 107 18.33 16.88 2.10
CA ASP A 107 19.33 17.05 1.06
C ASP A 107 19.13 16.19 -0.18
N TYR A 108 18.02 15.44 -0.26
CA TYR A 108 17.75 14.57 -1.41
C TYR A 108 17.45 15.44 -2.64
N PRO A 109 18.17 15.20 -3.78
CA PRO A 109 18.11 16.11 -4.92
C PRO A 109 16.85 16.04 -5.77
N ASP A 110 16.22 14.86 -5.86
CA ASP A 110 15.06 14.63 -6.74
C ASP A 110 13.84 14.26 -5.90
N LYS A 111 13.12 15.29 -5.46
CA LYS A 111 11.97 15.13 -4.55
C LYS A 111 10.65 15.05 -5.32
N LYS A 112 10.44 13.96 -6.05
CA LYS A 112 9.15 13.73 -6.68
C LYS A 112 8.09 13.53 -5.58
N PRO A 113 7.01 14.33 -5.56
CA PRO A 113 6.04 14.27 -4.45
C PRO A 113 5.22 12.97 -4.43
N VAL A 114 5.06 12.34 -5.59
CA VAL A 114 4.26 11.11 -5.72
C VAL A 114 4.98 10.16 -6.66
N LEU A 115 5.07 8.89 -6.25
CA LEU A 115 5.63 7.82 -7.07
C LEU A 115 4.53 6.80 -7.41
N GLN A 116 4.34 6.53 -8.71
CA GLN A 116 3.36 5.57 -9.21
C GLN A 116 3.77 5.05 -10.59
N PRO A 117 3.72 3.72 -10.84
CA PRO A 117 3.49 2.66 -9.85
C PRO A 117 4.68 2.53 -8.93
N HIS A 118 4.46 2.19 -7.66
CA HIS A 118 5.56 2.10 -6.71
C HIS A 118 5.24 1.10 -5.61
N THR A 119 6.07 0.08 -5.46
CA THR A 119 5.88 -0.99 -4.48
C THR A 119 7.05 -1.16 -3.53
N TYR A 120 8.15 -0.46 -3.76
CA TYR A 120 9.34 -0.48 -2.93
C TYR A 120 9.37 0.80 -2.09
N LEU A 121 9.00 0.69 -0.81
CA LEU A 121 8.94 1.84 0.09
C LEU A 121 10.31 2.03 0.74
N GLY A 122 11.17 2.80 0.09
CA GLY A 122 12.55 3.04 0.53
C GLY A 122 12.73 4.29 1.38
N TRP A 123 11.66 5.04 1.63
CA TRP A 123 11.63 6.24 2.46
C TRP A 123 10.48 6.16 3.43
N ASN A 124 10.53 6.94 4.52
CA ASN A 124 9.33 7.20 5.31
C ASN A 124 8.28 7.84 4.40
N GLY A 125 7.03 7.61 4.69
CA GLY A 125 5.93 8.15 3.92
C GLY A 125 4.78 7.18 3.81
N ARG A 126 3.75 7.61 3.11
CA ARG A 126 2.49 6.87 3.03
C ARG A 126 2.28 6.34 1.61
N TRP A 127 2.02 5.04 1.52
CA TRP A 127 1.52 4.39 0.31
C TRP A 127 0.01 4.27 0.44
N ILE A 128 -0.72 4.68 -0.61
CA ILE A 128 -2.18 4.75 -0.58
C ILE A 128 -2.74 4.04 -1.81
N LEU A 129 -3.65 3.11 -1.56
CA LEU A 129 -4.48 2.49 -2.58
C LEU A 129 -5.89 3.06 -2.48
N GLU A 130 -6.29 3.86 -3.45
CA GLU A 130 -7.68 4.31 -3.56
C GLU A 130 -8.50 3.27 -4.31
N PHE A 131 -9.70 2.99 -3.82
CA PHE A 131 -10.62 2.06 -4.46
C PHE A 131 -12.05 2.57 -4.31
N ASP A 132 -12.89 2.17 -5.25
CA ASP A 132 -14.31 2.52 -5.20
C ASP A 132 -15.10 1.34 -4.63
N VAL A 133 -16.20 1.67 -3.94
CA VAL A 133 -17.14 0.68 -3.42
C VAL A 133 -18.48 0.91 -4.12
N PRO A 134 -19.09 -0.08 -4.75
CA PRO A 134 -18.80 -1.52 -4.76
C PRO A 134 -17.47 -1.87 -5.45
N VAL A 135 -16.69 -2.70 -4.77
CA VAL A 135 -15.31 -2.95 -5.18
C VAL A 135 -15.21 -3.72 -6.51
N PHE A 136 -16.16 -4.60 -6.80
CA PHE A 136 -16.11 -5.39 -8.05
C PHE A 136 -16.26 -4.51 -9.29
N THR A 137 -17.06 -3.44 -9.22
CA THR A 137 -17.15 -2.46 -10.31
C THR A 137 -15.80 -1.78 -10.53
N TRP A 138 -15.13 -1.42 -9.44
CA TRP A 138 -13.80 -0.82 -9.49
C TRP A 138 -12.76 -1.78 -10.08
N ILE A 139 -12.79 -3.07 -9.67
CA ILE A 139 -11.88 -4.11 -10.21
C ILE A 139 -12.06 -4.25 -11.71
N HIS A 140 -13.30 -4.28 -12.19
CA HIS A 140 -13.57 -4.38 -13.64
C HIS A 140 -13.00 -3.20 -14.41
N ARG A 141 -13.12 -1.99 -13.89
CA ARG A 141 -12.53 -0.81 -14.53
C ARG A 141 -11.00 -0.87 -14.53
N LEU A 142 -10.42 -1.28 -13.41
CA LEU A 142 -8.97 -1.38 -13.25
C LEU A 142 -8.37 -2.39 -14.22
N GLU A 143 -9.04 -3.53 -14.42
CA GLU A 143 -8.62 -4.57 -15.35
C GLU A 143 -8.99 -4.28 -16.80
N ASN A 144 -9.53 -3.08 -17.08
CA ASN A 144 -9.96 -2.67 -18.41
C ASN A 144 -11.04 -3.60 -18.99
N LEU A 145 -11.97 -4.00 -18.15
CA LEU A 145 -13.10 -4.86 -18.54
C LEU A 145 -14.39 -4.07 -18.75
N GLY A 146 -14.28 -2.76 -18.96
CA GLY A 146 -15.41 -1.85 -19.10
C GLY A 146 -16.37 -2.19 -20.25
N TRP A 147 -15.89 -2.88 -21.29
CA TRP A 147 -16.73 -3.33 -22.41
C TRP A 147 -17.90 -4.22 -21.98
N LEU A 148 -17.79 -4.84 -20.79
CA LEU A 148 -18.89 -5.64 -20.23
C LEU A 148 -20.10 -4.79 -19.86
N TYR A 149 -19.94 -3.50 -19.74
CA TYR A 149 -20.96 -2.56 -19.30
C TYR A 149 -21.47 -1.65 -20.41
N THR A 150 -20.97 -1.80 -21.62
CA THR A 150 -21.29 -0.90 -22.74
C THR A 150 -22.31 -1.47 -23.74
N ILE A 151 -22.94 -2.54 -23.38
CA ILE A 151 -23.89 -3.23 -24.25
C ILE A 151 -25.23 -2.54 -24.25
#